data_7a33918c165b7276961cc65ec9e16075
#
_entry.id   7a33918c165b7276961cc65ec9e16075
#
_cell.length_a   1.000
_cell.length_b   1.000
_cell.length_c   1.000
_cell.angle_alpha   90.00
_cell.angle_beta   90.00
_cell.angle_gamma   90.00
#
_symmetry.space_group_name_H-M   'P 1'
#
loop_
_entity.id
_entity.type
_entity.pdbx_description
1 polymer ?
#
loop_
_entity_poly.entity_id
_entity_poly.type
_entity_poly.pdbx_seq_one_letter_code
_entity_poly.pdbx_strand_id
1 'polypeptide(L)'
;MRRADLFGLSFMAPAILLSVLFFLVPVLLTGVFSFTSMSTSTGITGGAYEISQDTILRLKEDGLPAETIERLESDIYQINDAGLAAVEEKYGAKFAKEIAASLAGKTFDGRRDLERALKKLKSRPRSTRELKKAADLFKSSILNIRFDSESRFLSKLEDLNLDLTPEQTQEVTREAYTGWVWTTENYSRMASLPSTYRAAANSAVYVGFTLAFNIGFGLFLAIATFYLPSGQAAAFRTIWFLPRILPPVLYVLMWKWMTWDTGFLSTLLSFFGVPARNLMLDTAYHAWVVVVLINGFVGASMGMILFSSAIRAIPSSMLYASEVDGASRLQQVWYIILPQLRWPILFTTAYQTLSLLTSFEYIYLSTDGGPGSATNVWALYSFKIALNNYGGNLEYGYGASLAVVLVIIGILASMLYLRLFDFKTMIGKPRIEQ
;
A
#
# COMPACT_ATOMS: atom_id res chain seq x y z
N MET A 1 0.56 41.62 -13.57
CA MET A 1 0.34 41.30 -12.15
C MET A 1 0.51 42.59 -11.34
N ARG A 2 -0.48 42.98 -10.54
CA ARG A 2 -0.42 44.19 -9.69
C ARG A 2 0.52 43.91 -8.51
N ARG A 3 1.23 44.92 -7.99
CA ARG A 3 2.17 44.77 -6.83
C ARG A 3 1.54 44.06 -5.60
N ALA A 4 0.22 44.26 -5.41
CA ALA A 4 -0.56 43.60 -4.37
C ALA A 4 -0.65 42.06 -4.57
N ASP A 5 -0.69 41.58 -5.83
CA ASP A 5 -0.75 40.15 -6.14
C ASP A 5 0.60 39.45 -5.87
N LEU A 6 1.71 40.16 -6.11
CA LEU A 6 3.07 39.69 -5.83
C LEU A 6 3.35 39.55 -4.33
N PHE A 7 2.87 40.49 -3.52
CA PHE A 7 2.98 40.45 -2.06
C PHE A 7 2.18 39.28 -1.49
N GLY A 8 0.93 39.10 -1.93
CA GLY A 8 0.10 37.96 -1.54
C GLY A 8 0.74 36.60 -1.91
N LEU A 9 1.28 36.50 -3.13
CA LEU A 9 1.98 35.30 -3.60
C LEU A 9 3.27 35.01 -2.79
N SER A 10 4.07 36.03 -2.46
CA SER A 10 5.28 35.85 -1.68
C SER A 10 5.00 35.40 -0.25
N PHE A 11 3.89 35.90 0.34
CA PHE A 11 3.45 35.49 1.67
C PHE A 11 2.93 34.05 1.69
N MET A 12 2.27 33.61 0.61
CA MET A 12 1.78 32.23 0.45
C MET A 12 2.87 31.25 -0.04
N ALA A 13 4.00 31.73 -0.56
CA ALA A 13 5.04 30.92 -1.18
C ALA A 13 5.55 29.77 -0.28
N PRO A 14 5.83 29.96 1.03
CA PRO A 14 6.24 28.84 1.88
C PRO A 14 5.18 27.75 2.00
N ALA A 15 3.92 28.13 2.18
CA ALA A 15 2.82 27.17 2.27
C ALA A 15 2.61 26.40 0.95
N ILE A 16 2.68 27.11 -0.18
CA ILE A 16 2.58 26.51 -1.51
C ILE A 16 3.76 25.54 -1.73
N LEU A 17 4.99 25.96 -1.42
CA LEU A 17 6.19 25.13 -1.57
C LEU A 17 6.07 23.83 -0.75
N LEU A 18 5.67 23.94 0.51
CA LEU A 18 5.50 22.78 1.39
C LEU A 18 4.37 21.86 0.87
N SER A 19 3.26 22.43 0.40
CA SER A 19 2.17 21.65 -0.18
C SER A 19 2.59 20.93 -1.47
N VAL A 20 3.36 21.60 -2.33
CA VAL A 20 3.89 20.97 -3.54
C VAL A 20 4.86 19.85 -3.16
N LEU A 21 5.84 20.12 -2.29
CA LEU A 21 6.92 19.19 -1.97
C LEU A 21 6.42 17.97 -1.19
N PHE A 22 5.57 18.16 -0.18
CA PHE A 22 5.15 17.09 0.73
C PHE A 22 3.80 16.47 0.41
N PHE A 23 3.02 17.05 -0.47
CA PHE A 23 1.74 16.52 -0.89
C PHE A 23 1.70 16.19 -2.38
N LEU A 24 1.93 17.18 -3.25
CA LEU A 24 1.76 16.99 -4.68
C LEU A 24 2.83 16.06 -5.29
N VAL A 25 4.10 16.21 -4.89
CA VAL A 25 5.19 15.36 -5.40
C VAL A 25 4.98 13.88 -5.02
N PRO A 26 4.68 13.48 -3.76
CA PRO A 26 4.36 12.09 -3.43
C PRO A 26 3.18 11.52 -4.20
N VAL A 27 2.12 12.31 -4.43
CA VAL A 27 0.97 11.86 -5.25
C VAL A 27 1.38 11.61 -6.69
N LEU A 28 2.16 12.51 -7.29
CA LEU A 28 2.67 12.33 -8.65
C LEU A 28 3.61 11.13 -8.74
N LEU A 29 4.50 10.93 -7.75
CA LEU A 29 5.38 9.76 -7.70
C LEU A 29 4.58 8.46 -7.56
N THR A 30 3.49 8.45 -6.81
CA THR A 30 2.58 7.28 -6.77
C THR A 30 2.01 6.99 -8.15
N GLY A 31 1.63 8.04 -8.91
CA GLY A 31 1.22 7.91 -10.31
C GLY A 31 2.30 7.30 -11.20
N VAL A 32 3.55 7.73 -11.04
CA VAL A 32 4.71 7.17 -11.77
C VAL A 32 4.94 5.71 -11.38
N PHE A 33 4.98 5.40 -10.09
CA PHE A 33 5.21 4.03 -9.60
C PHE A 33 4.13 3.06 -10.03
N SER A 34 2.91 3.51 -10.26
CA SER A 34 1.80 2.66 -10.72
C SER A 34 2.05 2.02 -12.09
N PHE A 35 2.96 2.60 -12.89
CA PHE A 35 3.40 2.08 -14.18
C PHE A 35 4.74 1.32 -14.11
N THR A 36 5.14 0.85 -12.95
CA THR A 36 6.39 0.11 -12.76
C THR A 36 6.15 -1.25 -12.11
N SER A 37 7.06 -2.19 -12.33
CA SER A 37 7.10 -3.48 -11.63
C SER A 37 7.83 -3.42 -10.28
N MET A 38 7.96 -2.22 -9.69
CA MET A 38 8.68 -2.02 -8.41
C MET A 38 8.13 -2.90 -7.30
N SER A 39 9.06 -3.60 -6.65
CA SER A 39 8.78 -4.48 -5.51
C SER A 39 9.99 -4.54 -4.58
N THR A 40 9.87 -5.24 -3.48
CA THR A 40 11.02 -5.49 -2.58
C THR A 40 12.13 -6.27 -3.29
N SER A 41 11.79 -7.18 -4.19
CA SER A 41 12.75 -7.99 -4.95
C SER A 41 13.47 -7.18 -6.02
N THR A 42 12.79 -6.27 -6.71
CA THR A 42 13.40 -5.43 -7.76
C THR A 42 14.16 -4.22 -7.21
N GLY A 43 13.88 -3.82 -5.96
CA GLY A 43 14.41 -2.59 -5.38
C GLY A 43 13.77 -1.32 -5.97
N ILE A 44 14.20 -0.16 -5.47
CA ILE A 44 13.69 1.17 -5.87
C ILE A 44 14.70 1.90 -6.75
N THR A 45 16.01 1.67 -6.53
CA THR A 45 17.12 2.48 -7.08
C THR A 45 17.72 1.95 -8.38
N GLY A 46 17.10 0.97 -8.97
CA GLY A 46 17.60 0.32 -10.19
C GLY A 46 18.02 -1.13 -9.97
N GLY A 47 18.17 -1.86 -11.06
CA GLY A 47 18.49 -3.27 -11.05
C GLY A 47 19.98 -3.53 -11.21
N ALA A 48 20.33 -4.76 -10.89
CA ALA A 48 21.57 -5.40 -11.26
C ALA A 48 21.24 -6.55 -12.23
N TYR A 49 22.25 -7.20 -12.74
CA TYR A 49 22.09 -8.39 -13.58
C TYR A 49 22.56 -9.59 -12.79
N GLU A 50 21.68 -10.59 -12.68
CA GLU A 50 21.95 -11.83 -11.92
C GLU A 50 21.19 -13.00 -12.54
N ILE A 51 21.87 -14.08 -12.83
CA ILE A 51 21.24 -15.33 -13.22
C ILE A 51 20.99 -16.14 -11.95
N SER A 52 19.73 -16.20 -11.52
CA SER A 52 19.26 -17.02 -10.40
C SER A 52 18.67 -18.33 -10.91
N GLN A 53 18.33 -19.25 -10.01
CA GLN A 53 17.60 -20.47 -10.37
C GLN A 53 16.23 -20.17 -11.01
N ASP A 54 15.55 -19.13 -10.54
CA ASP A 54 14.27 -18.70 -11.12
C ASP A 54 14.46 -18.12 -12.53
N THR A 55 15.56 -17.39 -12.75
CA THR A 55 15.95 -16.90 -14.09
C THR A 55 16.17 -18.06 -15.05
N ILE A 56 16.87 -19.10 -14.60
CA ILE A 56 17.10 -20.32 -15.39
C ILE A 56 15.79 -21.02 -15.75
N LEU A 57 14.83 -21.09 -14.82
CA LEU A 57 13.52 -21.68 -15.11
C LEU A 57 12.77 -20.90 -16.20
N ARG A 58 12.76 -19.58 -16.12
CA ARG A 58 12.13 -18.71 -17.15
C ARG A 58 12.82 -18.89 -18.51
N LEU A 59 14.15 -18.90 -18.56
CA LEU A 59 14.91 -19.11 -19.79
C LEU A 59 14.64 -20.50 -20.41
N LYS A 60 14.35 -21.52 -19.59
CA LYS A 60 13.90 -22.83 -20.09
C LYS A 60 12.49 -22.77 -20.70
N GLU A 61 11.58 -22.05 -20.07
CA GLU A 61 10.21 -21.86 -20.57
C GLU A 61 10.18 -21.05 -21.88
N ASP A 62 11.07 -20.06 -22.02
CA ASP A 62 11.26 -19.23 -23.21
C ASP A 62 11.95 -19.98 -24.36
N GLY A 63 12.42 -21.21 -24.14
CA GLY A 63 12.93 -22.10 -25.18
C GLY A 63 14.43 -22.00 -25.46
N LEU A 64 15.22 -21.51 -24.52
CA LEU A 64 16.67 -21.49 -24.65
C LEU A 64 17.24 -22.93 -24.77
N PRO A 65 18.24 -23.20 -25.63
CA PRO A 65 18.81 -24.53 -25.80
C PRO A 65 19.27 -25.14 -24.47
N ALA A 66 18.99 -26.44 -24.29
CA ALA A 66 19.31 -27.15 -23.06
C ALA A 66 20.83 -27.14 -22.73
N GLU A 67 21.67 -27.18 -23.74
CA GLU A 67 23.12 -27.10 -23.60
C GLU A 67 23.57 -25.74 -23.04
N THR A 68 22.95 -24.65 -23.49
CA THR A 68 23.19 -23.30 -23.00
C THR A 68 22.78 -23.18 -21.54
N ILE A 69 21.62 -23.72 -21.20
CA ILE A 69 21.10 -23.72 -19.81
C ILE A 69 22.06 -24.49 -18.90
N GLU A 70 22.50 -25.69 -19.30
CA GLU A 70 23.44 -26.50 -18.51
C GLU A 70 24.76 -25.75 -18.29
N ARG A 71 25.23 -25.02 -19.27
CA ARG A 71 26.43 -24.18 -19.15
C ARG A 71 26.24 -22.98 -18.23
N LEU A 72 25.07 -22.34 -18.25
CA LEU A 72 24.73 -21.26 -17.32
C LEU A 72 24.62 -21.75 -15.86
N GLU A 73 24.15 -22.99 -15.67
CA GLU A 73 24.02 -23.63 -14.36
C GLU A 73 25.37 -24.18 -13.86
N SER A 74 26.32 -24.52 -14.74
CA SER A 74 27.55 -25.19 -14.38
C SER A 74 28.61 -24.25 -13.83
N ASP A 75 29.36 -24.73 -12.84
CA ASP A 75 30.57 -24.09 -12.35
C ASP A 75 31.76 -24.44 -13.25
N ILE A 76 32.14 -23.53 -14.12
CA ILE A 76 33.33 -23.64 -14.96
C ILE A 76 34.50 -23.00 -14.24
N TYR A 77 35.66 -23.66 -14.29
CA TYR A 77 36.93 -23.19 -13.73
C TYR A 77 37.89 -22.88 -14.86
N GLN A 78 38.23 -21.58 -15.06
CA GLN A 78 39.10 -21.11 -16.12
C GLN A 78 40.31 -20.40 -15.53
N ILE A 79 41.48 -20.76 -16.03
CA ILE A 79 42.71 -20.06 -15.65
C ILE A 79 42.79 -18.73 -16.41
N ASN A 80 42.49 -17.65 -15.67
CA ASN A 80 42.47 -16.27 -16.16
C ASN A 80 43.42 -15.37 -15.33
N ASP A 81 43.70 -14.20 -15.85
CA ASP A 81 44.67 -13.26 -15.25
C ASP A 81 44.20 -12.76 -13.87
N ALA A 82 42.91 -12.58 -13.66
CA ALA A 82 42.34 -12.18 -12.36
C ALA A 82 42.55 -13.26 -11.29
N GLY A 83 42.30 -14.51 -11.63
CA GLY A 83 42.56 -15.65 -10.76
C GLY A 83 44.05 -15.83 -10.46
N LEU A 84 44.91 -15.62 -11.48
CA LEU A 84 46.35 -15.66 -11.28
C LEU A 84 46.86 -14.56 -10.37
N ALA A 85 46.37 -13.32 -10.49
CA ALA A 85 46.70 -12.23 -9.58
C ALA A 85 46.25 -12.52 -8.13
N ALA A 86 45.06 -13.04 -7.96
CA ALA A 86 44.52 -13.42 -6.63
C ALA A 86 45.32 -14.57 -6.00
N VAL A 87 45.79 -15.52 -6.81
CA VAL A 87 46.67 -16.61 -6.36
C VAL A 87 48.04 -16.05 -5.99
N GLU A 88 48.62 -15.11 -6.79
CA GLU A 88 49.89 -14.48 -6.51
C GLU A 88 49.90 -13.76 -5.18
N GLU A 89 48.83 -12.97 -4.89
CA GLU A 89 48.67 -12.23 -3.65
C GLU A 89 48.56 -13.18 -2.45
N LYS A 90 47.80 -14.27 -2.56
CA LYS A 90 47.48 -15.16 -1.44
C LYS A 90 48.42 -16.31 -1.22
N TYR A 91 49.03 -16.87 -2.28
CA TYR A 91 49.84 -18.07 -2.25
C TYR A 91 51.25 -17.86 -2.77
N GLY A 92 51.57 -16.64 -3.28
CA GLY A 92 52.89 -16.23 -3.73
C GLY A 92 53.15 -16.45 -5.20
N ALA A 93 54.07 -15.61 -5.75
CA ALA A 93 54.37 -15.51 -7.16
C ALA A 93 54.88 -16.81 -7.84
N LYS A 94 55.55 -17.68 -7.09
CA LYS A 94 56.04 -18.98 -7.61
C LYS A 94 54.92 -19.91 -8.04
N PHE A 95 53.85 -19.99 -7.23
CA PHE A 95 52.71 -20.84 -7.54
C PHE A 95 51.87 -20.27 -8.68
N ALA A 96 51.61 -18.94 -8.68
CA ALA A 96 50.91 -18.28 -9.76
C ALA A 96 51.64 -18.45 -11.13
N LYS A 97 52.97 -18.26 -11.18
CA LYS A 97 53.76 -18.46 -12.40
C LYS A 97 53.76 -19.91 -12.88
N GLU A 98 53.80 -20.88 -11.98
CA GLU A 98 53.70 -22.31 -12.32
C GLU A 98 52.33 -22.67 -12.90
N ILE A 99 51.24 -22.10 -12.36
CA ILE A 99 49.90 -22.25 -12.91
C ILE A 99 49.83 -21.62 -14.32
N ALA A 100 50.28 -20.40 -14.47
CA ALA A 100 50.28 -19.73 -15.74
C ALA A 100 51.10 -20.48 -16.84
N ALA A 101 52.28 -21.02 -16.48
CA ALA A 101 53.08 -21.76 -17.40
C ALA A 101 52.50 -23.15 -17.80
N SER A 102 51.74 -23.79 -16.92
CA SER A 102 51.30 -25.17 -17.14
C SER A 102 49.86 -25.31 -17.56
N LEU A 103 49.01 -24.33 -17.15
CA LEU A 103 47.56 -24.41 -17.25
C LEU A 103 46.91 -23.17 -17.89
N ALA A 104 47.68 -22.18 -18.41
CA ALA A 104 47.14 -20.99 -19.03
C ALA A 104 46.13 -21.33 -20.14
N GLY A 105 44.99 -20.65 -20.14
CA GLY A 105 43.94 -20.82 -21.13
C GLY A 105 43.14 -22.12 -21.05
N LYS A 106 43.42 -22.99 -20.06
CA LYS A 106 42.67 -24.24 -19.87
C LYS A 106 41.39 -23.95 -19.08
N THR A 107 40.30 -24.58 -19.52
CA THR A 107 39.02 -24.67 -18.86
C THR A 107 38.85 -26.06 -18.24
N PHE A 108 38.17 -26.13 -17.09
CA PHE A 108 37.87 -27.34 -16.38
C PHE A 108 36.37 -27.35 -16.00
N ASP A 109 35.71 -28.44 -16.30
CA ASP A 109 34.23 -28.57 -16.07
C ASP A 109 33.85 -28.74 -14.61
N GLY A 110 34.84 -28.70 -13.71
CA GLY A 110 34.59 -28.78 -12.28
C GLY A 110 35.80 -28.53 -11.42
N ARG A 111 35.56 -28.13 -10.17
CA ARG A 111 36.60 -27.87 -9.16
C ARG A 111 37.55 -29.03 -8.98
N ARG A 112 37.02 -30.28 -9.00
CA ARG A 112 37.85 -31.51 -8.77
C ARG A 112 38.89 -31.70 -9.87
N ASP A 113 38.57 -31.35 -11.10
CA ASP A 113 39.48 -31.52 -12.22
C ASP A 113 40.61 -30.48 -12.18
N LEU A 114 40.25 -29.22 -11.85
CA LEU A 114 41.26 -28.20 -11.59
C LEU A 114 42.12 -28.57 -10.35
N GLU A 115 41.53 -29.04 -9.25
CA GLU A 115 42.29 -29.49 -8.09
C GLU A 115 43.27 -30.60 -8.42
N ARG A 116 42.92 -31.57 -9.29
CA ARG A 116 43.80 -32.62 -9.78
C ARG A 116 44.96 -32.06 -10.61
N ALA A 117 44.66 -31.04 -11.44
CA ALA A 117 45.71 -30.37 -12.20
C ALA A 117 46.64 -29.59 -11.28
N LEU A 118 46.11 -28.81 -10.34
CA LEU A 118 46.91 -28.07 -9.35
C LEU A 118 47.74 -28.97 -8.45
N LYS A 119 47.29 -30.18 -8.14
CA LYS A 119 48.03 -31.17 -7.35
C LYS A 119 49.33 -31.62 -8.02
N LYS A 120 49.45 -31.56 -9.30
CA LYS A 120 50.66 -31.93 -10.06
C LYS A 120 51.74 -30.86 -10.00
N LEU A 121 51.46 -29.67 -9.56
CA LEU A 121 52.42 -28.56 -9.49
C LEU A 121 53.29 -28.68 -8.24
N LYS A 122 54.57 -28.28 -8.39
CA LYS A 122 55.61 -28.39 -7.35
C LYS A 122 55.43 -27.31 -6.25
N SER A 123 55.02 -26.11 -6.62
CA SER A 123 54.89 -24.96 -5.70
C SER A 123 53.52 -24.87 -5.02
N ARG A 124 52.70 -25.92 -5.11
CA ARG A 124 51.34 -25.96 -4.56
C ARG A 124 51.30 -25.83 -3.05
N PRO A 125 50.21 -25.31 -2.46
CA PRO A 125 49.97 -25.42 -1.02
C PRO A 125 49.91 -26.85 -0.55
N ARG A 126 50.55 -27.15 0.60
CA ARG A 126 50.57 -28.50 1.18
C ARG A 126 49.21 -28.98 1.69
N SER A 127 48.38 -28.05 2.15
CA SER A 127 47.05 -28.33 2.69
C SER A 127 46.05 -28.53 1.56
N THR A 128 45.28 -29.62 1.60
CA THR A 128 44.17 -29.88 0.68
C THR A 128 43.09 -28.79 0.78
N ARG A 129 42.89 -28.21 1.96
CA ARG A 129 41.95 -27.13 2.18
C ARG A 129 42.37 -25.84 1.44
N GLU A 130 43.66 -25.51 1.50
CA GLU A 130 44.17 -24.31 0.81
C GLU A 130 44.25 -24.53 -0.71
N LEU A 131 44.46 -25.76 -1.17
CA LEU A 131 44.40 -26.08 -2.58
C LEU A 131 42.98 -25.91 -3.15
N LYS A 132 41.95 -26.29 -2.38
CA LYS A 132 40.55 -26.04 -2.75
C LYS A 132 40.26 -24.57 -2.86
N LYS A 133 40.67 -23.77 -1.87
CA LYS A 133 40.52 -22.31 -1.91
C LYS A 133 41.27 -21.68 -3.08
N ALA A 134 42.42 -22.20 -3.45
CA ALA A 134 43.16 -21.72 -4.63
C ALA A 134 42.43 -22.07 -5.94
N ALA A 135 41.79 -23.25 -6.01
CA ALA A 135 40.97 -23.62 -7.15
C ALA A 135 39.73 -22.71 -7.27
N ASP A 136 39.12 -22.37 -6.13
CA ASP A 136 37.91 -21.49 -6.11
C ASP A 136 38.20 -20.07 -6.63
N LEU A 137 39.46 -19.61 -6.64
CA LEU A 137 39.85 -18.34 -7.23
C LEU A 137 39.75 -18.30 -8.78
N PHE A 138 39.66 -19.45 -9.39
CA PHE A 138 39.52 -19.62 -10.87
C PHE A 138 38.07 -19.98 -11.25
N LYS A 139 37.14 -19.94 -10.30
CA LYS A 139 35.73 -20.20 -10.57
C LYS A 139 35.18 -19.15 -11.53
N SER A 140 34.63 -19.58 -12.65
CA SER A 140 34.04 -18.75 -13.69
C SER A 140 32.54 -19.13 -13.82
N SER A 141 31.80 -19.04 -12.73
CA SER A 141 30.36 -19.21 -12.72
C SER A 141 29.71 -17.87 -12.92
N ILE A 142 28.55 -17.84 -13.58
CA ILE A 142 27.70 -16.67 -13.68
C ILE A 142 26.47 -16.80 -12.78
N LEU A 143 26.14 -18.03 -12.35
CA LEU A 143 24.98 -18.32 -11.51
C LEU A 143 25.11 -17.69 -10.12
N ASN A 144 24.07 -16.95 -9.71
CA ASN A 144 23.98 -16.24 -8.42
C ASN A 144 25.12 -15.21 -8.21
N ILE A 145 25.70 -14.70 -9.31
CA ILE A 145 26.64 -13.58 -9.26
C ILE A 145 25.93 -12.33 -9.72
N ARG A 146 26.00 -11.28 -8.90
CA ARG A 146 25.37 -10.00 -9.15
C ARG A 146 26.34 -9.04 -9.82
N PHE A 147 25.93 -8.47 -10.96
CA PHE A 147 26.66 -7.48 -11.74
C PHE A 147 25.95 -6.14 -11.70
N ASP A 148 26.66 -5.07 -11.33
CA ASP A 148 26.10 -3.73 -11.18
C ASP A 148 25.85 -3.02 -12.52
N SER A 149 26.33 -3.56 -13.63
CA SER A 149 26.14 -2.98 -14.97
C SER A 149 25.99 -4.05 -16.04
N GLU A 150 25.20 -3.71 -17.06
CA GLU A 150 24.97 -4.56 -18.23
C GLU A 150 26.29 -4.94 -18.93
N SER A 151 27.19 -3.97 -19.08
CA SER A 151 28.48 -4.19 -19.76
C SER A 151 29.34 -5.24 -19.05
N ARG A 152 29.37 -5.24 -17.71
CA ARG A 152 30.06 -6.27 -16.92
C ARG A 152 29.41 -7.63 -17.03
N PHE A 153 28.08 -7.65 -17.05
CA PHE A 153 27.32 -8.88 -17.22
C PHE A 153 27.58 -9.50 -18.60
N LEU A 154 27.47 -8.69 -19.67
CA LEU A 154 27.73 -9.14 -21.05
C LEU A 154 29.16 -9.61 -21.23
N SER A 155 30.15 -8.87 -20.74
CA SER A 155 31.55 -9.31 -20.77
C SER A 155 31.75 -10.66 -20.09
N LYS A 156 31.06 -10.86 -18.97
CA LYS A 156 31.14 -12.15 -18.27
C LYS A 156 30.40 -13.29 -18.98
N LEU A 157 29.30 -12.97 -19.66
CA LEU A 157 28.58 -13.92 -20.51
C LEU A 157 29.40 -14.34 -21.73
N GLU A 158 30.13 -13.38 -22.37
CA GLU A 158 31.07 -13.65 -23.47
C GLU A 158 32.23 -14.55 -23.02
N ASP A 159 32.76 -14.35 -21.80
CA ASP A 159 33.82 -15.19 -21.21
C ASP A 159 33.44 -16.69 -21.14
N LEU A 160 32.14 -16.99 -21.10
CA LEU A 160 31.64 -18.38 -21.05
C LEU A 160 31.67 -19.06 -22.44
N ASN A 161 31.98 -18.33 -23.52
CA ASN A 161 31.97 -18.83 -24.90
C ASN A 161 30.70 -19.61 -25.25
N LEU A 162 29.55 -19.04 -24.92
CA LEU A 162 28.25 -19.58 -25.30
C LEU A 162 27.94 -19.14 -26.72
N ASP A 163 27.55 -20.08 -27.58
CA ASP A 163 27.12 -19.78 -28.98
C ASP A 163 25.70 -19.20 -28.98
N LEU A 164 25.56 -18.01 -28.37
CA LEU A 164 24.29 -17.27 -28.28
C LEU A 164 24.10 -16.40 -29.54
N THR A 165 22.91 -16.45 -30.10
CA THR A 165 22.51 -15.46 -31.11
C THR A 165 22.32 -14.09 -30.43
N PRO A 166 22.39 -12.97 -31.19
CA PRO A 166 22.11 -11.65 -30.61
C PRO A 166 20.72 -11.55 -29.92
N GLU A 167 19.74 -12.25 -30.47
CA GLU A 167 18.37 -12.32 -29.87
C GLU A 167 18.38 -13.06 -28.52
N GLN A 168 19.05 -14.20 -28.45
CA GLN A 168 19.22 -14.97 -27.22
C GLN A 168 20.01 -14.21 -26.15
N THR A 169 21.04 -13.47 -26.57
CA THR A 169 21.82 -12.62 -25.67
C THR A 169 20.95 -11.52 -25.06
N GLN A 170 20.09 -10.88 -25.87
CA GLN A 170 19.11 -9.90 -25.37
C GLN A 170 18.10 -10.52 -24.41
N GLU A 171 17.63 -11.73 -24.71
CA GLU A 171 16.68 -12.47 -23.86
C GLU A 171 17.29 -12.82 -22.51
N VAL A 172 18.50 -13.40 -22.51
CA VAL A 172 19.25 -13.70 -21.27
C VAL A 172 19.50 -12.42 -20.47
N THR A 173 19.86 -11.31 -21.13
CA THR A 173 20.11 -10.03 -20.48
C THR A 173 18.83 -9.47 -19.86
N ARG A 174 17.70 -9.56 -20.57
CA ARG A 174 16.38 -9.13 -20.08
C ARG A 174 15.95 -9.94 -18.86
N GLU A 175 16.04 -11.25 -18.93
CA GLU A 175 15.64 -12.15 -17.83
C GLU A 175 16.61 -12.10 -16.64
N ALA A 176 17.88 -11.79 -16.87
CA ALA A 176 18.87 -11.59 -15.82
C ALA A 176 18.71 -10.24 -15.09
N TYR A 177 17.98 -9.28 -15.67
CA TYR A 177 17.79 -7.97 -15.06
C TYR A 177 16.89 -8.07 -13.82
N THR A 178 17.43 -7.70 -12.67
CA THR A 178 16.74 -7.79 -11.37
C THR A 178 16.00 -6.50 -10.97
N GLY A 179 16.13 -5.44 -11.75
CA GLY A 179 15.49 -4.15 -11.48
C GLY A 179 14.03 -4.11 -11.91
N TRP A 180 13.41 -2.99 -11.58
CA TRP A 180 12.06 -2.74 -12.04
C TRP A 180 12.04 -2.25 -13.50
N VAL A 181 10.94 -2.53 -14.18
CA VAL A 181 10.69 -2.10 -15.56
C VAL A 181 9.38 -1.32 -15.65
N TRP A 182 9.24 -0.50 -16.70
CA TRP A 182 7.98 0.15 -17.01
C TRP A 182 6.97 -0.88 -17.51
N THR A 183 5.77 -0.87 -16.94
CA THR A 183 4.71 -1.80 -17.32
C THR A 183 3.33 -1.23 -17.06
N THR A 184 2.36 -1.65 -17.87
CA THR A 184 0.92 -1.42 -17.65
C THR A 184 0.22 -2.65 -17.07
N GLU A 185 0.97 -3.73 -16.84
CA GLU A 185 0.44 -5.01 -16.37
C GLU A 185 -0.27 -4.92 -15.02
N ASN A 186 0.16 -3.98 -14.16
CA ASN A 186 -0.51 -3.72 -12.90
C ASN A 186 -2.02 -3.46 -13.07
N TYR A 187 -2.40 -2.74 -14.12
CA TYR A 187 -3.80 -2.41 -14.39
C TYR A 187 -4.58 -3.58 -15.00
N SER A 188 -3.96 -4.36 -15.89
CA SER A 188 -4.58 -5.57 -16.43
C SER A 188 -4.76 -6.64 -15.35
N ARG A 189 -3.76 -6.83 -14.50
CA ARG A 189 -3.83 -7.68 -13.32
C ARG A 189 -4.94 -7.25 -12.35
N MET A 190 -5.03 -5.94 -12.07
CA MET A 190 -6.11 -5.37 -11.25
C MET A 190 -7.49 -5.73 -11.82
N ALA A 191 -7.66 -5.61 -13.13
CA ALA A 191 -8.92 -5.91 -13.81
C ALA A 191 -9.24 -7.40 -13.89
N SER A 192 -8.26 -8.30 -13.76
CA SER A 192 -8.46 -9.76 -13.86
C SER A 192 -8.68 -10.44 -12.51
N LEU A 193 -8.19 -9.86 -11.41
CA LEU A 193 -8.20 -10.52 -10.10
C LEU A 193 -9.56 -10.41 -9.38
N PRO A 194 -10.19 -11.55 -9.00
CA PRO A 194 -11.44 -11.55 -8.21
C PRO A 194 -11.31 -10.82 -6.85
N SER A 195 -10.11 -10.83 -6.25
CA SER A 195 -9.84 -10.12 -4.99
C SER A 195 -10.02 -8.61 -5.10
N THR A 196 -9.72 -8.02 -6.25
CA THR A 196 -9.90 -6.60 -6.54
C THR A 196 -11.39 -6.22 -6.55
N TYR A 197 -12.21 -7.01 -7.24
CA TYR A 197 -13.67 -6.78 -7.28
C TYR A 197 -14.32 -6.98 -5.91
N ARG A 198 -13.84 -7.97 -5.15
CA ARG A 198 -14.30 -8.16 -3.76
C ARG A 198 -13.94 -6.97 -2.89
N ALA A 199 -12.71 -6.45 -2.99
CA ALA A 199 -12.29 -5.28 -2.25
C ALA A 199 -13.10 -4.02 -2.63
N ALA A 200 -13.44 -3.85 -3.91
CA ALA A 200 -14.32 -2.78 -4.39
C ALA A 200 -15.73 -2.88 -3.79
N ALA A 201 -16.33 -4.07 -3.86
CA ALA A 201 -17.66 -4.32 -3.28
C ALA A 201 -17.66 -4.10 -1.76
N ASN A 202 -16.65 -4.60 -1.06
CA ASN A 202 -16.47 -4.38 0.37
C ASN A 202 -16.34 -2.89 0.70
N SER A 203 -15.62 -2.11 -0.11
CA SER A 203 -15.52 -0.65 0.08
C SER A 203 -16.86 0.04 -0.09
N ALA A 204 -17.65 -0.35 -1.09
CA ALA A 204 -18.99 0.19 -1.29
C ALA A 204 -19.92 -0.12 -0.09
N VAL A 205 -19.88 -1.35 0.41
CA VAL A 205 -20.64 -1.78 1.61
C VAL A 205 -20.19 -0.97 2.83
N TYR A 206 -18.87 -0.88 3.07
CA TYR A 206 -18.31 -0.14 4.20
C TYR A 206 -18.71 1.33 4.17
N VAL A 207 -18.46 2.01 3.05
CA VAL A 207 -18.79 3.43 2.88
C VAL A 207 -20.30 3.64 3.03
N GLY A 208 -21.14 2.83 2.38
CA GLY A 208 -22.58 2.97 2.41
C GLY A 208 -23.17 2.85 3.82
N PHE A 209 -22.87 1.76 4.51
CA PHE A 209 -23.42 1.53 5.84
C PHE A 209 -22.83 2.47 6.90
N THR A 210 -21.52 2.70 6.87
CA THR A 210 -20.88 3.59 7.83
C THR A 210 -21.34 5.04 7.63
N LEU A 211 -21.48 5.49 6.39
CA LEU A 211 -21.98 6.82 6.07
C LEU A 211 -23.43 7.00 6.54
N ALA A 212 -24.29 6.02 6.24
CA ALA A 212 -25.68 6.04 6.69
C ALA A 212 -25.79 6.12 8.23
N PHE A 213 -24.97 5.34 8.93
CA PHE A 213 -24.90 5.41 10.39
C PHE A 213 -24.38 6.77 10.87
N ASN A 214 -23.28 7.26 10.31
CA ASN A 214 -22.66 8.53 10.71
C ASN A 214 -23.61 9.71 10.58
N ILE A 215 -24.29 9.80 9.44
CA ILE A 215 -25.23 10.89 9.16
C ILE A 215 -26.50 10.72 9.99
N GLY A 216 -27.12 9.53 9.95
CA GLY A 216 -28.38 9.27 10.64
C GLY A 216 -28.23 9.41 12.15
N PHE A 217 -27.22 8.78 12.72
CA PHE A 217 -26.99 8.82 14.16
C PHE A 217 -26.45 10.19 14.62
N GLY A 218 -25.61 10.84 13.82
CA GLY A 218 -25.15 12.21 14.08
C GLY A 218 -26.29 13.22 14.10
N LEU A 219 -27.25 13.10 13.17
CA LEU A 219 -28.49 13.91 13.16
C LEU A 219 -29.35 13.64 14.38
N PHE A 220 -29.57 12.35 14.70
CA PHE A 220 -30.32 11.96 15.88
C PHE A 220 -29.74 12.60 17.15
N LEU A 221 -28.41 12.50 17.34
CA LEU A 221 -27.74 13.09 18.50
C LEU A 221 -27.83 14.61 18.53
N ALA A 222 -27.70 15.27 17.38
CA ALA A 222 -27.82 16.73 17.28
C ALA A 222 -29.23 17.22 17.66
N ILE A 223 -30.26 16.57 17.12
CA ILE A 223 -31.65 16.89 17.38
C ILE A 223 -32.05 16.57 18.86
N ALA A 224 -31.64 15.38 19.32
CA ALA A 224 -31.92 14.99 20.72
C ALA A 224 -31.29 15.99 21.70
N THR A 225 -30.04 16.37 21.51
CA THR A 225 -29.37 17.34 22.39
C THR A 225 -29.86 18.77 22.24
N PHE A 226 -30.55 19.13 21.14
CA PHE A 226 -31.14 20.43 20.95
C PHE A 226 -32.31 20.67 21.91
N TYR A 227 -33.12 19.65 22.14
CA TYR A 227 -34.29 19.74 23.03
C TYR A 227 -33.98 19.49 24.52
N LEU A 228 -32.72 19.19 24.86
CA LEU A 228 -32.27 19.01 26.25
C LEU A 228 -31.91 20.34 26.92
N PRO A 229 -32.02 20.46 28.25
CA PRO A 229 -31.45 21.57 29.01
C PRO A 229 -29.97 21.76 28.71
N SER A 230 -29.49 22.99 28.65
CA SER A 230 -28.15 23.34 28.16
C SER A 230 -27.01 22.58 28.85
N GLY A 231 -27.07 22.41 30.19
CA GLY A 231 -26.07 21.65 30.95
C GLY A 231 -26.03 20.17 30.57
N GLN A 232 -27.20 19.53 30.49
CA GLN A 232 -27.30 18.11 30.09
C GLN A 232 -26.86 17.92 28.64
N ALA A 233 -27.30 18.79 27.77
CA ALA A 233 -26.87 18.75 26.36
C ALA A 233 -25.34 18.90 26.20
N ALA A 234 -24.70 19.78 26.97
CA ALA A 234 -23.27 19.95 26.98
C ALA A 234 -22.53 18.69 27.48
N ALA A 235 -22.97 18.15 28.64
CA ALA A 235 -22.38 16.91 29.19
C ALA A 235 -22.50 15.74 28.22
N PHE A 236 -23.69 15.54 27.63
CA PHE A 236 -23.94 14.47 26.68
C PHE A 236 -23.04 14.59 25.42
N ARG A 237 -22.94 15.78 24.85
CA ARG A 237 -22.05 16.02 23.70
C ARG A 237 -20.57 15.79 24.04
N THR A 238 -20.14 16.19 25.22
CA THR A 238 -18.76 15.96 25.68
C THR A 238 -18.46 14.48 25.81
N ILE A 239 -19.33 13.71 26.47
CA ILE A 239 -19.16 12.25 26.61
C ILE A 239 -19.14 11.57 25.25
N TRP A 240 -20.05 11.96 24.34
CA TRP A 240 -20.12 11.36 23.00
C TRP A 240 -18.94 11.72 22.10
N PHE A 241 -18.21 12.78 22.43
CA PHE A 241 -17.01 13.17 21.70
C PHE A 241 -15.75 12.41 22.14
N LEU A 242 -15.75 11.79 23.32
CA LEU A 242 -14.58 11.08 23.86
C LEU A 242 -13.98 10.03 22.92
N PRO A 243 -14.76 9.16 22.23
CA PRO A 243 -14.20 8.19 21.30
C PRO A 243 -13.32 8.79 20.21
N ARG A 244 -13.63 10.03 19.79
CA ARG A 244 -12.85 10.74 18.74
C ARG A 244 -11.49 11.26 19.23
N ILE A 245 -11.35 11.49 20.54
CA ILE A 245 -10.10 11.98 21.15
C ILE A 245 -9.14 10.81 21.39
N LEU A 246 -9.66 9.59 21.57
CA LEU A 246 -8.84 8.42 21.84
C LEU A 246 -8.02 8.04 20.59
N PRO A 247 -6.74 7.64 20.76
CA PRO A 247 -5.98 7.03 19.70
C PRO A 247 -6.73 5.80 19.12
N PRO A 248 -6.79 5.64 17.79
CA PRO A 248 -7.53 4.54 17.15
C PRO A 248 -7.21 3.16 17.71
N VAL A 249 -5.94 2.90 18.01
CA VAL A 249 -5.48 1.62 18.56
C VAL A 249 -6.15 1.32 19.91
N LEU A 250 -6.17 2.29 20.83
CA LEU A 250 -6.79 2.11 22.15
C LEU A 250 -8.30 1.95 22.03
N TYR A 251 -8.93 2.74 21.18
CA TYR A 251 -10.36 2.67 20.94
C TYR A 251 -10.78 1.30 20.37
N VAL A 252 -10.07 0.80 19.36
CA VAL A 252 -10.34 -0.53 18.77
C VAL A 252 -10.05 -1.64 19.79
N LEU A 253 -9.01 -1.51 20.61
CA LEU A 253 -8.69 -2.49 21.66
C LEU A 253 -9.84 -2.62 22.67
N MET A 254 -10.48 -1.50 23.06
CA MET A 254 -11.68 -1.53 23.90
C MET A 254 -12.82 -2.31 23.23
N TRP A 255 -13.04 -2.09 21.93
CA TRP A 255 -14.04 -2.85 21.17
C TRP A 255 -13.69 -4.35 21.09
N LYS A 256 -12.40 -4.70 20.90
CA LYS A 256 -11.93 -6.10 20.93
C LYS A 256 -12.28 -6.76 22.25
N TRP A 257 -11.95 -6.14 23.37
CA TRP A 257 -12.27 -6.68 24.70
C TRP A 257 -13.76 -6.80 24.93
N MET A 258 -14.55 -5.88 24.40
CA MET A 258 -16.00 -5.90 24.56
C MET A 258 -16.66 -7.00 23.73
N THR A 259 -16.15 -7.26 22.51
CA THR A 259 -16.78 -8.16 21.52
C THR A 259 -16.14 -9.55 21.45
N TRP A 260 -15.10 -9.82 22.22
CA TRP A 260 -14.49 -11.15 22.32
C TRP A 260 -15.50 -12.17 22.88
N ASP A 261 -15.22 -13.47 22.72
CA ASP A 261 -16.07 -14.56 23.25
C ASP A 261 -16.31 -14.48 24.77
N THR A 262 -15.30 -14.07 25.53
CA THR A 262 -15.36 -13.79 26.97
C THR A 262 -15.64 -12.33 27.32
N GLY A 263 -15.91 -11.50 26.29
CA GLY A 263 -16.10 -10.05 26.45
C GLY A 263 -17.45 -9.67 27.01
N PHE A 264 -17.55 -8.41 27.46
CA PHE A 264 -18.77 -7.88 28.09
C PHE A 264 -20.02 -8.03 27.21
N LEU A 265 -19.93 -7.68 25.93
CA LEU A 265 -21.07 -7.74 25.01
C LEU A 265 -21.48 -9.19 24.74
N SER A 266 -20.52 -10.08 24.51
CA SER A 266 -20.77 -11.50 24.29
C SER A 266 -21.42 -12.15 25.52
N THR A 267 -20.92 -11.83 26.71
CA THR A 267 -21.50 -12.29 27.99
C THR A 267 -22.92 -11.73 28.18
N LEU A 268 -23.12 -10.45 27.90
CA LEU A 268 -24.46 -9.84 27.99
C LEU A 268 -25.48 -10.51 27.06
N LEU A 269 -25.08 -10.76 25.81
CA LEU A 269 -25.93 -11.43 24.82
C LEU A 269 -26.24 -12.89 25.22
N SER A 270 -25.34 -13.54 25.95
CA SER A 270 -25.58 -14.91 26.43
C SER A 270 -26.76 -15.01 27.41
N PHE A 271 -27.06 -13.95 28.19
CA PHE A 271 -28.26 -13.90 29.03
C PHE A 271 -29.57 -13.88 28.21
N PHE A 272 -29.52 -13.48 26.95
CA PHE A 272 -30.63 -13.51 26.01
C PHE A 272 -30.63 -14.75 25.11
N GLY A 273 -29.84 -15.78 25.47
CA GLY A 273 -29.79 -17.05 24.74
C GLY A 273 -28.87 -17.03 23.47
N VAL A 274 -28.11 -15.96 23.24
CA VAL A 274 -27.15 -15.90 22.15
C VAL A 274 -25.84 -16.54 22.63
N PRO A 275 -25.31 -17.58 21.92
CA PRO A 275 -24.05 -18.22 22.33
C PRO A 275 -22.90 -17.22 22.36
N ALA A 276 -22.03 -17.31 23.37
CA ALA A 276 -20.83 -16.52 23.47
C ALA A 276 -19.90 -16.79 22.27
N ARG A 277 -19.48 -15.72 21.59
CA ARG A 277 -18.65 -15.81 20.38
C ARG A 277 -17.83 -14.55 20.16
N ASN A 278 -16.73 -14.66 19.40
CA ASN A 278 -15.99 -13.49 18.98
C ASN A 278 -16.70 -12.78 17.83
N LEU A 279 -17.47 -11.73 18.14
CA LEU A 279 -18.29 -11.01 17.17
C LEU A 279 -17.49 -10.32 16.04
N MET A 280 -16.19 -10.12 16.20
CA MET A 280 -15.36 -9.55 15.13
C MET A 280 -14.94 -10.56 14.07
N LEU A 281 -14.81 -11.85 14.43
CA LEU A 281 -14.18 -12.86 13.57
C LEU A 281 -15.05 -14.09 13.34
N ASP A 282 -16.20 -14.20 13.99
CA ASP A 282 -17.09 -15.37 13.89
C ASP A 282 -17.69 -15.51 12.47
N THR A 283 -18.37 -14.49 12.00
CA THR A 283 -19.00 -14.47 10.68
C THR A 283 -18.78 -13.13 9.97
N ALA A 284 -18.87 -13.14 8.65
CA ALA A 284 -18.79 -11.90 7.85
C ALA A 284 -19.84 -10.86 8.29
N TYR A 285 -21.06 -11.29 8.59
CA TYR A 285 -22.13 -10.40 9.03
C TYR A 285 -21.80 -9.71 10.36
N HIS A 286 -21.39 -10.47 11.38
CA HIS A 286 -21.01 -9.90 12.67
C HIS A 286 -19.81 -8.97 12.56
N ALA A 287 -18.80 -9.35 11.78
CA ALA A 287 -17.63 -8.52 11.52
C ALA A 287 -18.02 -7.17 10.90
N TRP A 288 -18.92 -7.16 9.91
CA TRP A 288 -19.41 -5.93 9.29
C TRP A 288 -20.16 -5.04 10.27
N VAL A 289 -21.05 -5.60 11.08
CA VAL A 289 -21.77 -4.84 12.12
C VAL A 289 -20.79 -4.17 13.07
N VAL A 290 -19.81 -4.92 13.57
CA VAL A 290 -18.83 -4.38 14.52
C VAL A 290 -17.94 -3.30 13.86
N VAL A 291 -17.43 -3.53 12.64
CA VAL A 291 -16.62 -2.56 11.91
C VAL A 291 -17.38 -1.26 11.64
N VAL A 292 -18.64 -1.36 11.20
CA VAL A 292 -19.50 -0.19 10.96
C VAL A 292 -19.75 0.58 12.26
N LEU A 293 -19.99 -0.12 13.37
CA LEU A 293 -20.19 0.53 14.67
C LEU A 293 -18.92 1.20 15.20
N ILE A 294 -17.75 0.55 15.09
CA ILE A 294 -16.46 1.13 15.50
C ILE A 294 -16.24 2.48 14.83
N ASN A 295 -16.30 2.52 13.51
CA ASN A 295 -16.13 3.78 12.78
C ASN A 295 -17.35 4.70 12.95
N GLY A 296 -18.54 4.13 12.98
CA GLY A 296 -19.81 4.83 13.08
C GLY A 296 -19.92 5.72 14.31
N PHE A 297 -19.58 5.22 15.49
CA PHE A 297 -19.62 6.01 16.71
C PHE A 297 -18.64 7.19 16.69
N VAL A 298 -17.45 7.00 16.14
CA VAL A 298 -16.47 8.08 15.95
C VAL A 298 -16.96 9.06 14.89
N GLY A 299 -17.45 8.58 13.75
CA GLY A 299 -17.93 9.40 12.63
C GLY A 299 -19.19 10.22 13.00
N ALA A 300 -20.12 9.63 13.71
CA ALA A 300 -21.34 10.30 14.17
C ALA A 300 -21.07 11.50 15.09
N SER A 301 -20.00 11.48 15.88
CA SER A 301 -19.62 12.60 16.74
C SER A 301 -19.33 13.89 15.94
N MET A 302 -18.73 13.77 14.76
CA MET A 302 -18.50 14.91 13.86
C MET A 302 -19.82 15.45 13.30
N GLY A 303 -20.71 14.55 12.84
CA GLY A 303 -22.05 14.90 12.40
C GLY A 303 -22.83 15.62 13.49
N MET A 304 -22.82 15.10 14.72
CA MET A 304 -23.45 15.73 15.87
C MET A 304 -23.01 17.18 16.08
N ILE A 305 -21.70 17.45 16.02
CA ILE A 305 -21.18 18.82 16.23
C ILE A 305 -21.64 19.75 15.10
N LEU A 306 -21.44 19.33 13.84
CA LEU A 306 -21.79 20.15 12.69
C LEU A 306 -23.28 20.44 12.62
N PHE A 307 -24.13 19.43 12.81
CA PHE A 307 -25.57 19.56 12.78
C PHE A 307 -26.08 20.36 13.99
N SER A 308 -25.52 20.17 15.19
CA SER A 308 -25.87 20.96 16.36
C SER A 308 -25.58 22.46 16.16
N SER A 309 -24.47 22.79 15.52
CA SER A 309 -24.12 24.18 15.18
C SER A 309 -25.10 24.75 14.17
N ALA A 310 -25.46 23.97 13.15
CA ALA A 310 -26.40 24.38 12.12
C ALA A 310 -27.83 24.56 12.66
N ILE A 311 -28.30 23.68 13.57
CA ILE A 311 -29.61 23.80 14.23
C ILE A 311 -29.67 25.10 15.05
N ARG A 312 -28.59 25.46 15.75
CA ARG A 312 -28.52 26.70 16.54
C ARG A 312 -28.49 27.96 15.70
N ALA A 313 -28.11 27.88 14.42
CA ALA A 313 -28.14 28.99 13.50
C ALA A 313 -29.56 29.31 12.96
N ILE A 314 -30.52 28.40 13.17
CA ILE A 314 -31.92 28.61 12.80
C ILE A 314 -32.50 29.73 13.68
N PRO A 315 -33.13 30.79 13.09
CA PRO A 315 -33.73 31.84 13.88
C PRO A 315 -34.77 31.33 14.87
N SER A 316 -34.61 31.64 16.16
CA SER A 316 -35.54 31.21 17.22
C SER A 316 -36.98 31.66 16.98
N SER A 317 -37.16 32.78 16.28
CA SER A 317 -38.50 33.27 15.88
C SER A 317 -39.27 32.26 15.02
N MET A 318 -38.61 31.49 14.16
CA MET A 318 -39.27 30.44 13.37
C MET A 318 -39.78 29.31 14.25
N LEU A 319 -39.00 28.92 15.25
CA LEU A 319 -39.34 27.84 16.18
C LEU A 319 -40.50 28.31 17.10
N TYR A 320 -40.42 29.53 17.63
CA TYR A 320 -41.51 30.07 18.48
C TYR A 320 -42.78 30.26 17.70
N ALA A 321 -42.72 30.75 16.45
CA ALA A 321 -43.93 30.88 15.62
C ALA A 321 -44.59 29.51 15.42
N SER A 322 -43.81 28.47 15.15
CA SER A 322 -44.35 27.13 14.99
C SER A 322 -44.99 26.55 16.30
N GLU A 323 -44.45 26.94 17.45
CA GLU A 323 -45.07 26.56 18.76
C GLU A 323 -46.41 27.26 18.96
N VAL A 324 -46.52 28.53 18.59
CA VAL A 324 -47.77 29.28 18.61
C VAL A 324 -48.81 28.65 17.66
N ASP A 325 -48.39 28.18 16.51
CA ASP A 325 -49.21 27.43 15.54
C ASP A 325 -49.56 26.03 15.99
N GLY A 326 -49.09 25.60 17.17
CA GLY A 326 -49.39 24.27 17.77
C GLY A 326 -48.58 23.11 17.20
N ALA A 327 -47.45 23.38 16.52
CA ALA A 327 -46.61 22.33 16.00
C ALA A 327 -45.91 21.52 17.09
N SER A 328 -46.02 20.20 17.03
CA SER A 328 -45.26 19.29 17.88
C SER A 328 -43.76 19.35 17.57
N ARG A 329 -42.91 18.91 18.51
CA ARG A 329 -41.43 18.83 18.28
C ARG A 329 -41.08 17.99 17.08
N LEU A 330 -41.81 16.91 16.81
CA LEU A 330 -41.58 16.08 15.63
C LEU A 330 -41.91 16.83 14.32
N GLN A 331 -42.98 17.65 14.33
CA GLN A 331 -43.31 18.51 13.18
C GLN A 331 -42.28 19.61 13.00
N GLN A 332 -41.76 20.21 14.08
CA GLN A 332 -40.64 21.17 13.97
C GLN A 332 -39.41 20.50 13.34
N VAL A 333 -39.09 19.27 13.71
CA VAL A 333 -37.94 18.53 13.11
C VAL A 333 -38.16 18.33 11.64
N TRP A 334 -39.32 17.84 11.18
CA TRP A 334 -39.57 17.48 9.79
C TRP A 334 -39.74 18.70 8.87
N TYR A 335 -40.45 19.73 9.35
CA TYR A 335 -40.84 20.86 8.50
C TYR A 335 -39.93 22.09 8.63
N ILE A 336 -39.16 22.22 9.72
CA ILE A 336 -38.29 23.36 9.94
C ILE A 336 -36.81 22.95 9.99
N ILE A 337 -36.45 22.03 10.89
CA ILE A 337 -35.05 21.72 11.17
C ILE A 337 -34.40 20.97 9.98
N LEU A 338 -34.97 19.84 9.56
CA LEU A 338 -34.37 19.03 8.49
C LEU A 338 -34.22 19.77 7.15
N PRO A 339 -35.20 20.57 6.68
CA PRO A 339 -35.01 21.37 5.47
C PRO A 339 -33.88 22.39 5.57
N GLN A 340 -33.69 23.01 6.74
CA GLN A 340 -32.60 23.97 6.99
C GLN A 340 -31.24 23.28 7.08
N LEU A 341 -31.20 22.00 7.46
CA LEU A 341 -29.97 21.21 7.55
C LEU A 341 -29.53 20.62 6.21
N ARG A 342 -30.24 20.82 5.13
CA ARG A 342 -29.92 20.22 3.82
C ARG A 342 -28.44 20.41 3.43
N TRP A 343 -27.91 21.62 3.56
CA TRP A 343 -26.53 21.93 3.21
C TRP A 343 -25.50 21.30 4.17
N PRO A 344 -25.61 21.43 5.48
CA PRO A 344 -24.76 20.73 6.44
C PRO A 344 -24.75 19.22 6.23
N ILE A 345 -25.90 18.60 5.97
CA ILE A 345 -25.99 17.15 5.70
C ILE A 345 -25.21 16.80 4.45
N LEU A 346 -25.46 17.51 3.37
CA LEU A 346 -24.77 17.26 2.11
C LEU A 346 -23.25 17.44 2.24
N PHE A 347 -22.79 18.54 2.86
CA PHE A 347 -21.36 18.76 3.12
C PHE A 347 -20.73 17.64 3.94
N THR A 348 -21.40 17.24 5.04
CA THR A 348 -20.90 16.17 5.90
C THR A 348 -20.88 14.82 5.15
N THR A 349 -21.88 14.57 4.32
CA THR A 349 -21.97 13.38 3.47
C THR A 349 -20.78 13.31 2.49
N ALA A 350 -20.51 14.41 1.76
CA ALA A 350 -19.40 14.48 0.83
C ALA A 350 -18.05 14.27 1.53
N TYR A 351 -17.82 15.02 2.59
CA TYR A 351 -16.58 14.94 3.37
C TYR A 351 -16.35 13.52 3.92
N GLN A 352 -17.37 12.92 4.53
CA GLN A 352 -17.25 11.58 5.11
C GLN A 352 -17.14 10.49 4.05
N THR A 353 -17.79 10.63 2.89
CA THR A 353 -17.60 9.67 1.79
C THR A 353 -16.13 9.59 1.36
N LEU A 354 -15.50 10.75 1.13
CA LEU A 354 -14.11 10.80 0.74
C LEU A 354 -13.17 10.27 1.84
N SER A 355 -13.46 10.61 3.08
CA SER A 355 -12.72 10.09 4.24
C SER A 355 -12.84 8.57 4.38
N LEU A 356 -14.04 8.01 4.22
CA LEU A 356 -14.29 6.58 4.34
C LEU A 356 -13.70 5.78 3.18
N LEU A 357 -13.66 6.32 1.96
CA LEU A 357 -13.03 5.66 0.81
C LEU A 357 -11.55 5.34 1.06
N THR A 358 -10.85 6.21 1.77
CA THR A 358 -9.42 6.04 2.09
C THR A 358 -9.17 5.43 3.47
N SER A 359 -10.22 5.31 4.30
CA SER A 359 -10.11 4.79 5.67
C SER A 359 -10.00 3.27 5.69
N PHE A 360 -8.94 2.77 6.29
CA PHE A 360 -8.77 1.33 6.54
C PHE A 360 -8.30 1.02 7.96
N GLU A 361 -7.87 2.01 8.72
CA GLU A 361 -7.20 1.85 10.01
C GLU A 361 -8.06 1.08 11.02
N TYR A 362 -9.34 1.44 11.16
CA TYR A 362 -10.26 0.74 12.07
C TYR A 362 -10.48 -0.72 11.67
N ILE A 363 -10.56 -1.02 10.36
CA ILE A 363 -10.71 -2.38 9.84
C ILE A 363 -9.43 -3.17 10.08
N TYR A 364 -8.27 -2.58 9.76
CA TYR A 364 -6.97 -3.20 9.97
C TYR A 364 -6.74 -3.57 11.44
N LEU A 365 -7.01 -2.62 12.35
CA LEU A 365 -6.82 -2.83 13.78
C LEU A 365 -7.85 -3.80 14.39
N SER A 366 -9.07 -3.88 13.85
CA SER A 366 -10.14 -4.73 14.40
C SER A 366 -10.10 -6.15 13.83
N THR A 367 -10.38 -6.31 12.56
CA THR A 367 -10.58 -7.59 11.87
C THR A 367 -9.43 -7.98 10.96
N ASP A 368 -8.52 -7.06 10.67
CA ASP A 368 -7.49 -7.20 9.63
C ASP A 368 -8.04 -7.67 8.28
N GLY A 369 -9.25 -7.19 7.93
CA GLY A 369 -9.96 -7.60 6.71
C GLY A 369 -10.71 -8.92 6.80
N GLY A 370 -10.68 -9.61 7.96
CA GLY A 370 -11.32 -10.90 8.18
C GLY A 370 -12.82 -10.84 8.56
N PRO A 371 -13.46 -12.02 8.77
CA PRO A 371 -12.93 -13.37 8.56
C PRO A 371 -12.67 -13.67 7.06
N GLY A 372 -11.61 -14.37 6.78
CA GLY A 372 -11.11 -14.57 5.41
C GLY A 372 -10.74 -13.23 4.74
N SER A 373 -11.53 -12.75 3.79
CA SER A 373 -11.39 -11.42 3.17
C SER A 373 -12.70 -10.62 3.21
N ALA A 374 -13.60 -10.96 4.15
CA ALA A 374 -14.97 -10.43 4.17
C ALA A 374 -15.03 -8.92 4.40
N THR A 375 -14.13 -8.36 5.22
CA THR A 375 -14.05 -6.92 5.50
C THR A 375 -12.83 -6.24 4.86
N ASN A 376 -12.15 -6.92 3.91
CA ASN A 376 -11.00 -6.35 3.24
C ASN A 376 -11.45 -5.32 2.20
N VAL A 377 -11.37 -4.04 2.54
CA VAL A 377 -11.70 -2.91 1.67
C VAL A 377 -10.54 -2.56 0.76
N TRP A 378 -10.79 -1.78 -0.30
CA TRP A 378 -9.80 -1.40 -1.30
C TRP A 378 -8.56 -0.74 -0.71
N ALA A 379 -8.73 0.22 0.21
CA ALA A 379 -7.61 0.90 0.87
C ALA A 379 -6.74 -0.07 1.69
N LEU A 380 -7.37 -1.01 2.42
CA LEU A 380 -6.65 -2.05 3.16
C LEU A 380 -5.94 -3.04 2.23
N TYR A 381 -6.60 -3.43 1.13
CA TYR A 381 -6.02 -4.31 0.12
C TYR A 381 -4.77 -3.68 -0.51
N SER A 382 -4.85 -2.41 -0.93
CA SER A 382 -3.69 -1.66 -1.44
C SER A 382 -2.56 -1.57 -0.42
N PHE A 383 -2.88 -1.23 0.84
CA PHE A 383 -1.90 -1.15 1.93
C PHE A 383 -1.19 -2.49 2.17
N LYS A 384 -1.93 -3.59 2.21
CA LYS A 384 -1.34 -4.92 2.42
C LYS A 384 -0.39 -5.31 1.30
N ILE A 385 -0.74 -5.04 0.07
CA ILE A 385 0.12 -5.36 -1.09
C ILE A 385 1.39 -4.51 -1.10
N ALA A 386 1.24 -3.20 -0.88
CA ALA A 386 2.36 -2.27 -0.99
C ALA A 386 3.29 -2.26 0.23
N LEU A 387 2.76 -2.41 1.45
CA LEU A 387 3.48 -2.07 2.68
C LEU A 387 3.42 -3.14 3.78
N ASN A 388 2.53 -4.11 3.69
CA ASN A 388 2.32 -5.09 4.77
C ASN A 388 2.01 -6.50 4.25
N ASN A 389 2.83 -7.00 3.33
CA ASN A 389 2.68 -8.35 2.82
C ASN A 389 3.48 -9.35 3.69
N TYR A 390 2.80 -10.20 4.44
CA TYR A 390 3.41 -11.25 5.25
C TYR A 390 4.17 -12.30 4.43
N GLY A 391 3.95 -12.38 3.12
CA GLY A 391 4.69 -13.23 2.19
C GLY A 391 6.10 -12.72 1.85
N GLY A 392 6.49 -11.54 2.36
CA GLY A 392 7.84 -11.00 2.26
C GLY A 392 8.13 -10.19 0.99
N ASN A 393 7.32 -10.27 -0.06
CA ASN A 393 7.47 -9.44 -1.27
C ASN A 393 6.43 -8.33 -1.28
N LEU A 394 6.88 -7.08 -1.08
CA LEU A 394 6.04 -5.89 -1.18
C LEU A 394 5.99 -5.44 -2.64
N GLU A 395 4.80 -5.36 -3.21
CA GLU A 395 4.58 -4.96 -4.61
C GLU A 395 4.22 -3.47 -4.69
N TYR A 396 5.22 -2.59 -4.67
CA TYR A 396 5.03 -1.14 -4.65
C TYR A 396 4.30 -0.63 -5.89
N GLY A 397 4.66 -1.12 -7.07
CA GLY A 397 4.03 -0.73 -8.33
C GLY A 397 2.55 -1.10 -8.39
N TYR A 398 2.22 -2.34 -8.01
CA TYR A 398 0.84 -2.79 -8.00
C TYR A 398 0.01 -2.10 -6.91
N GLY A 399 0.56 -1.94 -5.70
CA GLY A 399 -0.10 -1.17 -4.65
C GLY A 399 -0.33 0.30 -5.03
N ALA A 400 0.63 0.92 -5.74
CA ALA A 400 0.49 2.27 -6.27
C ALA A 400 -0.62 2.37 -7.33
N SER A 401 -0.77 1.37 -8.22
CA SER A 401 -1.86 1.36 -9.21
C SER A 401 -3.23 1.29 -8.55
N LEU A 402 -3.39 0.49 -7.48
CA LEU A 402 -4.60 0.43 -6.67
C LEU A 402 -4.89 1.79 -6.00
N ALA A 403 -3.87 2.46 -5.47
CA ALA A 403 -4.02 3.79 -4.88
C ALA A 403 -4.42 4.86 -5.90
N VAL A 404 -3.84 4.84 -7.11
CA VAL A 404 -4.21 5.76 -8.21
C VAL A 404 -5.68 5.61 -8.59
N VAL A 405 -6.18 4.39 -8.72
CA VAL A 405 -7.60 4.15 -9.02
C VAL A 405 -8.50 4.67 -7.91
N LEU A 406 -8.10 4.50 -6.64
CA LEU A 406 -8.85 5.06 -5.51
C LEU A 406 -8.90 6.59 -5.54
N VAL A 407 -7.78 7.25 -5.88
CA VAL A 407 -7.72 8.71 -6.07
C VAL A 407 -8.65 9.16 -7.19
N ILE A 408 -8.67 8.45 -8.33
CA ILE A 408 -9.57 8.75 -9.45
C ILE A 408 -11.04 8.63 -9.01
N ILE A 409 -11.40 7.55 -8.29
CA ILE A 409 -12.74 7.37 -7.73
C ILE A 409 -13.09 8.53 -6.79
N GLY A 410 -12.16 8.94 -5.93
CA GLY A 410 -12.34 10.08 -5.03
C GLY A 410 -12.57 11.39 -5.77
N ILE A 411 -11.82 11.66 -6.84
CA ILE A 411 -12.02 12.84 -7.70
C ILE A 411 -13.39 12.81 -8.36
N LEU A 412 -13.80 11.67 -8.93
CA LEU A 412 -15.10 11.50 -9.56
C LEU A 412 -16.25 11.70 -8.56
N ALA A 413 -16.12 11.13 -7.36
CA ALA A 413 -17.08 11.35 -6.28
C ALA A 413 -17.14 12.82 -5.86
N SER A 414 -16.00 13.51 -5.76
CA SER A 414 -15.94 14.95 -5.47
C SER A 414 -16.65 15.79 -6.53
N MET A 415 -16.40 15.48 -7.81
CA MET A 415 -17.08 16.18 -8.92
C MET A 415 -18.60 15.95 -8.90
N LEU A 416 -19.03 14.72 -8.59
CA LEU A 416 -20.44 14.40 -8.43
C LEU A 416 -21.08 15.24 -7.32
N TYR A 417 -20.42 15.30 -6.15
CA TYR A 417 -20.90 16.12 -5.04
C TYR A 417 -20.94 17.61 -5.37
N LEU A 418 -19.92 18.15 -6.04
CA LEU A 418 -19.92 19.56 -6.49
C LEU A 418 -21.10 19.89 -7.43
N ARG A 419 -21.51 18.93 -8.26
CA ARG A 419 -22.70 19.08 -9.11
C ARG A 419 -24.01 18.99 -8.30
N LEU A 420 -24.10 18.04 -7.37
CA LEU A 420 -25.30 17.86 -6.54
C LEU A 420 -25.55 19.04 -5.60
N PHE A 421 -24.49 19.74 -5.19
CA PHE A 421 -24.58 20.90 -4.29
C PHE A 421 -24.92 22.22 -4.97
N ASP A 422 -24.94 22.27 -6.30
CA ASP A 422 -25.04 23.53 -7.02
C ASP A 422 -24.08 24.61 -6.46
N PHE A 423 -22.79 24.23 -6.44
CA PHE A 423 -21.72 25.01 -5.80
C PHE A 423 -21.64 26.47 -6.33
N LYS A 424 -22.13 26.71 -7.55
CA LYS A 424 -22.19 28.04 -8.12
C LYS A 424 -23.12 29.00 -7.35
N THR A 425 -24.21 28.50 -6.79
CA THR A 425 -25.12 29.30 -5.96
C THR A 425 -24.54 29.63 -4.60
N MET A 426 -23.63 28.77 -4.07
CA MET A 426 -22.97 29.01 -2.77
C MET A 426 -21.88 30.10 -2.84
N ILE A 427 -21.17 30.23 -3.96
CA ILE A 427 -20.10 31.23 -4.15
C ILE A 427 -20.70 32.57 -4.68
N GLY A 428 -21.93 32.54 -5.14
CA GLY A 428 -22.65 33.74 -5.60
C GLY A 428 -22.70 34.78 -4.49
N LYS A 429 -22.36 36.03 -4.82
CA LYS A 429 -22.59 37.16 -3.90
C LYS A 429 -24.02 37.11 -3.41
N PRO A 430 -24.28 37.31 -2.10
CA PRO A 430 -25.65 37.41 -1.61
C PRO A 430 -26.39 38.50 -2.44
N ARG A 431 -27.47 38.10 -3.09
CA ARG A 431 -28.39 39.07 -3.72
C ARG A 431 -29.02 39.84 -2.57
N ILE A 432 -28.47 41.01 -2.30
CA ILE A 432 -29.17 42.01 -1.51
C ILE A 432 -30.25 42.49 -2.45
N GLU A 433 -31.46 42.03 -2.29
CA GLU A 433 -32.63 42.66 -2.91
C GLU A 433 -32.70 44.09 -2.34
N GLN A 434 -32.45 45.10 -3.21
CA GLN A 434 -32.72 46.49 -2.91
C GLN A 434 -34.21 46.73 -2.99
#